data_de26e36cb3d5f611fede63427b10d6b6
#
_entry.id   de26e36cb3d5f611fede63427b10d6b6
#
_cell.length_a   1.000
_cell.length_b   1.000
_cell.length_c   1.000
_cell.angle_alpha   90.00
_cell.angle_beta   90.00
_cell.angle_gamma   90.00
#
_symmetry.space_group_name_H-M   'P 1'
#
loop_
_entity.id
_entity.type
_entity.pdbx_description
1 polymer ?
#
loop_
_entity_poly.entity_id
_entity_poly.type
_entity_poly.pdbx_seq_one_letter_code
_entity_poly.pdbx_strand_id
1 'polypeptide(L)'
;MSPISRSPAALAFGGLLALAAAMGIGRFVYTPILPFMTDGLQLPPDDAGLIASANFLGYLAGALAGASRSLPGNPRLWFLGGLLASALTSAAMALTTSLSLFLLIRFASGVASAFALVFSTSLILERLTAAGRGGLSALHFAGVGCGISFSAVLVALLAHLEADWRGLWLASGAATLCFLLVAAFLVPSEPSPQPVTTPAQSSPAEAPASPFGSASRIRLILAYGLFGFGYVITATFVNTIARANPALQSTEAFVWLTVGLCAAPSIYVWNRIAARMGTRKGFALACVLEAAGVALTAVSTAPGLFLFGAALLGATFMGITALGLMEARREVSRDGPAAIRQMLAVLTASFGVGQMAGPWVAGQMHHLTGSFTASSLAAAAALVVAAALVVR
;
A
#
# COMPACT_ATOMS: atom_id res chain seq x y z
N MET A 1 -0.64 -7.80 38.92
CA MET A 1 -1.73 -7.32 38.05
C MET A 1 -1.81 -8.28 36.87
N SER A 2 -2.90 -9.04 36.75
CA SER A 2 -3.10 -9.96 35.62
C SER A 2 -3.08 -9.15 34.30
N PRO A 3 -2.37 -9.60 33.27
CA PRO A 3 -2.38 -8.93 31.98
C PRO A 3 -3.83 -8.91 31.47
N ILE A 4 -4.35 -7.72 31.16
CA ILE A 4 -5.67 -7.58 30.54
C ILE A 4 -5.60 -8.31 29.20
N SER A 5 -6.15 -9.52 29.17
CA SER A 5 -6.34 -10.30 27.93
C SER A 5 -7.27 -9.50 27.04
N ARG A 6 -6.70 -8.76 26.09
CA ARG A 6 -7.48 -7.96 25.14
C ARG A 6 -8.20 -8.88 24.17
N SER A 7 -9.46 -8.57 23.89
CA SER A 7 -10.25 -9.36 22.95
C SER A 7 -9.58 -9.39 21.56
N PRO A 8 -9.69 -10.48 20.80
CA PRO A 8 -9.18 -10.56 19.44
C PRO A 8 -9.69 -9.43 18.51
N ALA A 9 -10.91 -8.94 18.77
CA ALA A 9 -11.48 -7.82 18.04
C ALA A 9 -10.74 -6.50 18.36
N ALA A 10 -10.42 -6.24 19.64
CA ALA A 10 -9.65 -5.05 20.02
C ALA A 10 -8.24 -5.07 19.41
N LEU A 11 -7.60 -6.24 19.35
CA LEU A 11 -6.30 -6.42 18.71
C LEU A 11 -6.37 -6.15 17.21
N ALA A 12 -7.38 -6.70 16.51
CA ALA A 12 -7.59 -6.48 15.08
C ALA A 12 -7.88 -5.00 14.79
N PHE A 13 -8.65 -4.32 15.67
CA PHE A 13 -8.93 -2.89 15.56
C PHE A 13 -7.67 -2.04 15.80
N GLY A 14 -6.83 -2.39 16.78
CA GLY A 14 -5.51 -1.76 16.96
C GLY A 14 -4.64 -1.88 15.71
N GLY A 15 -4.69 -3.03 15.05
CA GLY A 15 -4.02 -3.24 13.77
C GLY A 15 -4.61 -2.44 12.61
N LEU A 16 -5.94 -2.31 12.56
CA LEU A 16 -6.62 -1.45 11.59
C LEU A 16 -6.13 -0.01 11.73
N LEU A 17 -6.12 0.54 12.95
CA LEU A 17 -5.65 1.90 13.20
C LEU A 17 -4.17 2.09 12.86
N ALA A 18 -3.34 1.09 13.14
CA ALA A 18 -1.92 1.12 12.79
C ALA A 18 -1.71 1.19 11.26
N LEU A 19 -2.44 0.37 10.49
CA LEU A 19 -2.35 0.43 9.02
C LEU A 19 -3.02 1.68 8.45
N ALA A 20 -4.09 2.17 9.06
CA ALA A 20 -4.67 3.47 8.69
C ALA A 20 -3.65 4.60 8.86
N ALA A 21 -2.91 4.61 9.97
CA ALA A 21 -1.86 5.58 10.24
C ALA A 21 -0.67 5.46 9.27
N ALA A 22 -0.05 4.27 9.20
CA ALA A 22 1.20 4.10 8.47
C ALA A 22 1.02 4.08 6.95
N MET A 23 -0.04 3.42 6.47
CA MET A 23 -0.29 3.25 5.04
C MET A 23 -1.29 4.29 4.53
N GLY A 24 -2.48 4.37 5.12
CA GLY A 24 -3.53 5.26 4.65
C GLY A 24 -3.15 6.73 4.74
N ILE A 25 -2.58 7.16 5.88
CA ILE A 25 -2.10 8.54 6.06
C ILE A 25 -0.62 8.62 5.63
N GLY A 26 0.30 8.00 6.37
CA GLY A 26 1.75 8.18 6.20
C GLY A 26 2.25 8.00 4.76
N ARG A 27 1.66 7.08 4.00
CA ARG A 27 2.05 6.81 2.61
C ARG A 27 1.17 7.50 1.59
N PHE A 28 -0.16 7.38 1.73
CA PHE A 28 -1.11 7.72 0.69
C PHE A 28 -1.77 9.09 0.82
N VAL A 29 -1.57 9.83 1.93
CA VAL A 29 -2.08 11.21 2.06
C VAL A 29 -1.41 12.17 1.07
N TYR A 30 -0.25 11.81 0.51
CA TYR A 30 0.41 12.57 -0.54
C TYR A 30 -0.54 12.82 -1.73
N THR A 31 -1.34 11.83 -2.11
CA THR A 31 -2.27 11.92 -3.25
C THR A 31 -3.26 13.10 -3.13
N PRO A 32 -4.05 13.24 -2.06
CA PRO A 32 -4.96 14.40 -1.93
C PRO A 32 -4.24 15.70 -1.56
N ILE A 33 -3.02 15.68 -1.00
CA ILE A 33 -2.23 16.89 -0.70
C ILE A 33 -1.50 17.39 -1.94
N LEU A 34 -1.11 16.52 -2.87
CA LEU A 34 -0.30 16.86 -4.03
C LEU A 34 -0.81 18.07 -4.83
N PRO A 35 -2.11 18.19 -5.18
CA PRO A 35 -2.60 19.35 -5.88
C PRO A 35 -2.31 20.68 -5.16
N PHE A 36 -2.42 20.70 -3.82
CA PHE A 36 -2.12 21.89 -2.99
C PHE A 36 -0.63 22.21 -2.95
N MET A 37 0.24 21.17 -2.95
CA MET A 37 1.68 21.37 -3.09
C MET A 37 2.05 21.92 -4.48
N THR A 38 1.43 21.38 -5.52
CA THR A 38 1.65 21.84 -6.90
C THR A 38 1.30 23.32 -7.03
N ASP A 39 0.15 23.74 -6.51
CA ASP A 39 -0.28 25.13 -6.55
C ASP A 39 0.59 26.03 -5.68
N GLY A 40 0.88 25.63 -4.45
CA GLY A 40 1.61 26.45 -3.47
C GLY A 40 3.11 26.55 -3.70
N LEU A 41 3.72 25.55 -4.35
CA LEU A 41 5.17 25.50 -4.61
C LEU A 41 5.51 25.65 -6.09
N GLN A 42 4.50 25.73 -6.97
CA GLN A 42 4.68 25.60 -8.42
C GLN A 42 5.50 24.33 -8.77
N LEU A 43 5.17 23.24 -8.08
CA LEU A 43 5.91 21.98 -8.16
C LEU A 43 5.72 21.32 -9.53
N PRO A 44 6.80 21.10 -10.31
CA PRO A 44 6.70 20.41 -11.59
C PRO A 44 6.23 18.96 -11.44
N PRO A 45 5.51 18.39 -12.42
CA PRO A 45 5.00 17.01 -12.36
C PRO A 45 6.07 15.93 -12.25
N ASP A 46 7.26 16.15 -12.81
CA ASP A 46 8.41 15.25 -12.70
C ASP A 46 8.97 15.23 -11.28
N ASP A 47 9.11 16.38 -10.62
CA ASP A 47 9.49 16.47 -9.20
C ASP A 47 8.42 15.83 -8.31
N ALA A 48 7.14 16.05 -8.59
CA ALA A 48 6.03 15.40 -7.89
C ALA A 48 6.11 13.87 -7.99
N GLY A 49 6.42 13.37 -9.19
CA GLY A 49 6.66 11.95 -9.43
C GLY A 49 7.86 11.40 -8.67
N LEU A 50 8.99 12.14 -8.64
CA LEU A 50 10.18 11.77 -7.87
C LEU A 50 9.90 11.70 -6.35
N ILE A 51 9.17 12.67 -5.81
CA ILE A 51 8.78 12.70 -4.39
C ILE A 51 7.94 11.47 -4.03
N ALA A 52 6.99 11.08 -4.89
CA ALA A 52 6.24 9.84 -4.71
C ALA A 52 7.14 8.59 -4.80
N SER A 53 7.99 8.51 -5.82
CA SER A 53 8.92 7.40 -6.05
C SER A 53 9.91 7.20 -4.90
N ALA A 54 10.39 8.27 -4.27
CA ALA A 54 11.25 8.20 -3.10
C ALA A 54 10.57 7.47 -1.92
N ASN A 55 9.27 7.67 -1.71
CA ASN A 55 8.52 6.94 -0.69
C ASN A 55 8.42 5.44 -1.01
N PHE A 56 8.17 5.09 -2.27
CA PHE A 56 8.10 3.69 -2.68
C PHE A 56 9.45 2.99 -2.60
N LEU A 57 10.55 3.69 -2.93
CA LEU A 57 11.90 3.18 -2.73
C LEU A 57 12.19 2.94 -1.24
N GLY A 58 11.84 3.90 -0.39
CA GLY A 58 11.96 3.75 1.07
C GLY A 58 11.16 2.57 1.60
N TYR A 59 9.94 2.40 1.11
CA TYR A 59 9.10 1.26 1.47
C TYR A 59 9.72 -0.08 1.07
N LEU A 60 10.25 -0.19 -0.14
CA LEU A 60 10.95 -1.39 -0.59
C LEU A 60 12.15 -1.69 0.31
N ALA A 61 13.01 -0.69 0.57
CA ALA A 61 14.16 -0.83 1.45
C ALA A 61 13.74 -1.25 2.87
N GLY A 62 12.72 -0.61 3.42
CA GLY A 62 12.17 -0.91 4.74
C GLY A 62 11.54 -2.29 4.83
N ALA A 63 10.81 -2.73 3.80
CA ALA A 63 10.20 -4.06 3.76
C ALA A 63 11.24 -5.17 3.71
N LEU A 64 12.30 -5.02 2.91
CA LEU A 64 13.41 -5.96 2.84
C LEU A 64 14.21 -5.98 4.15
N ALA A 65 14.49 -4.82 4.75
CA ALA A 65 15.15 -4.72 6.04
C ALA A 65 14.31 -5.34 7.15
N GLY A 66 13.01 -5.01 7.23
CA GLY A 66 12.08 -5.53 8.24
C GLY A 66 11.83 -7.04 8.16
N ALA A 67 11.98 -7.63 6.96
CA ALA A 67 11.89 -9.07 6.77
C ALA A 67 13.19 -9.81 7.16
N SER A 68 14.29 -9.10 7.42
CA SER A 68 15.57 -9.69 7.80
C SER A 68 15.51 -10.31 9.21
N ARG A 69 16.03 -11.54 9.34
CA ARG A 69 16.17 -12.22 10.64
C ARG A 69 17.26 -11.63 11.54
N SER A 70 18.14 -10.83 10.99
CA SER A 70 19.27 -10.20 11.71
C SER A 70 18.88 -8.90 12.41
N LEU A 71 17.65 -8.41 12.26
CA LEU A 71 17.19 -7.22 12.95
C LEU A 71 17.07 -7.51 14.46
N PRO A 72 17.94 -6.94 15.30
CA PRO A 72 17.88 -7.14 16.74
C PRO A 72 16.75 -6.32 17.36
N GLY A 73 16.27 -6.73 18.52
CA GLY A 73 15.37 -5.93 19.33
C GLY A 73 13.93 -6.45 19.38
N ASN A 74 13.08 -5.65 20.01
CA ASN A 74 11.69 -6.01 20.25
C ASN A 74 10.82 -5.59 19.05
N PRO A 75 10.06 -6.51 18.42
CA PRO A 75 9.16 -6.21 17.30
C PRO A 75 8.17 -5.07 17.57
N ARG A 76 7.73 -4.93 18.84
CA ARG A 76 6.83 -3.84 19.23
C ARG A 76 7.52 -2.47 19.19
N LEU A 77 8.79 -2.39 19.54
CA LEU A 77 9.55 -1.15 19.45
C LEU A 77 9.72 -0.73 17.98
N TRP A 78 10.00 -1.66 17.08
CA TRP A 78 10.05 -1.40 15.64
C TRP A 78 8.70 -0.97 15.08
N PHE A 79 7.62 -1.61 15.53
CA PHE A 79 6.25 -1.25 15.18
C PHE A 79 5.90 0.18 15.61
N LEU A 80 6.08 0.51 16.89
CA LEU A 80 5.75 1.84 17.43
C LEU A 80 6.71 2.92 16.90
N GLY A 81 8.00 2.59 16.76
CA GLY A 81 9.00 3.46 16.16
C GLY A 81 8.67 3.78 14.70
N GLY A 82 8.21 2.80 13.92
CA GLY A 82 7.73 3.00 12.57
C GLY A 82 6.52 3.94 12.50
N LEU A 83 5.54 3.76 13.39
CA LEU A 83 4.38 4.67 13.46
C LEU A 83 4.78 6.09 13.87
N LEU A 84 5.67 6.23 14.86
CA LEU A 84 6.18 7.54 15.30
C LEU A 84 6.96 8.22 14.17
N ALA A 85 7.87 7.50 13.52
CA ALA A 85 8.61 8.02 12.37
C ALA A 85 7.67 8.44 11.22
N SER A 86 6.58 7.70 10.98
CA SER A 86 5.56 8.06 10.00
C SER A 86 4.86 9.38 10.36
N ALA A 87 4.53 9.60 11.65
CA ALA A 87 3.94 10.85 12.12
C ALA A 87 4.91 12.03 11.96
N LEU A 88 6.17 11.84 12.40
CA LEU A 88 7.20 12.87 12.35
C LEU A 88 7.59 13.25 10.92
N THR A 89 7.73 12.26 10.03
CA THR A 89 8.06 12.51 8.61
C THR A 89 6.90 13.17 7.87
N SER A 90 5.64 12.86 8.21
CA SER A 90 4.49 13.57 7.67
C SER A 90 4.51 15.05 8.10
N ALA A 91 4.72 15.34 9.38
CA ALA A 91 4.83 16.73 9.86
C ALA A 91 6.06 17.45 9.27
N ALA A 92 7.19 16.76 9.09
CA ALA A 92 8.42 17.33 8.54
C ALA A 92 8.26 17.80 7.09
N MET A 93 7.34 17.23 6.30
CA MET A 93 7.02 17.72 4.96
C MET A 93 6.60 19.19 4.94
N ALA A 94 5.96 19.68 6.02
CA ALA A 94 5.54 21.08 6.14
C ALA A 94 6.70 22.06 6.36
N LEU A 95 7.88 21.58 6.79
CA LEU A 95 8.98 22.42 7.27
C LEU A 95 10.00 22.79 6.19
N THR A 96 9.84 22.33 4.97
CA THR A 96 10.79 22.53 3.88
C THR A 96 10.10 22.88 2.58
N THR A 97 10.88 23.46 1.64
CA THR A 97 10.51 23.63 0.22
C THR A 97 11.59 23.03 -0.69
N SER A 98 12.64 22.44 -0.10
CA SER A 98 13.74 21.84 -0.86
C SER A 98 13.35 20.47 -1.39
N LEU A 99 13.50 20.24 -2.70
CA LEU A 99 13.24 18.94 -3.34
C LEU A 99 14.08 17.83 -2.67
N SER A 100 15.37 18.06 -2.43
CA SER A 100 16.25 17.05 -1.82
C SER A 100 15.76 16.63 -0.42
N LEU A 101 15.26 17.58 0.38
CA LEU A 101 14.70 17.28 1.68
C LEU A 101 13.35 16.56 1.56
N PHE A 102 12.50 16.93 0.61
CA PHE A 102 11.28 16.16 0.32
C PHE A 102 11.59 14.71 -0.03
N LEU A 103 12.58 14.47 -0.90
CA LEU A 103 12.99 13.11 -1.27
C LEU A 103 13.48 12.31 -0.06
N LEU A 104 14.31 12.90 0.79
CA LEU A 104 14.83 12.26 2.00
C LEU A 104 13.71 11.95 3.01
N ILE A 105 12.82 12.91 3.28
CA ILE A 105 11.70 12.75 4.20
C ILE A 105 10.74 11.67 3.67
N ARG A 106 10.42 11.68 2.37
CA ARG A 106 9.54 10.68 1.76
C ARG A 106 10.18 9.28 1.74
N PHE A 107 11.48 9.18 1.51
CA PHE A 107 12.20 7.92 1.66
C PHE A 107 12.09 7.39 3.10
N ALA A 108 12.39 8.23 4.10
CA ALA A 108 12.28 7.86 5.51
C ALA A 108 10.84 7.46 5.90
N SER A 109 9.83 8.20 5.40
CA SER A 109 8.41 7.86 5.56
C SER A 109 8.06 6.49 4.95
N GLY A 110 8.63 6.17 3.80
CA GLY A 110 8.49 4.86 3.17
C GLY A 110 9.04 3.73 4.05
N VAL A 111 10.26 3.87 4.56
CA VAL A 111 10.88 2.92 5.52
C VAL A 111 10.00 2.75 6.75
N ALA A 112 9.53 3.86 7.32
CA ALA A 112 8.67 3.88 8.50
C ALA A 112 7.36 3.10 8.30
N SER A 113 6.69 3.33 7.17
CA SER A 113 5.44 2.64 6.83
C SER A 113 5.63 1.14 6.58
N ALA A 114 6.76 0.75 5.99
CA ALA A 114 7.12 -0.66 5.81
C ALA A 114 7.33 -1.36 7.16
N PHE A 115 8.06 -0.75 8.07
CA PHE A 115 8.29 -1.29 9.43
C PHE A 115 6.96 -1.44 10.18
N ALA A 116 6.11 -0.40 10.16
CA ALA A 116 4.80 -0.48 10.78
C ALA A 116 3.96 -1.63 10.20
N LEU A 117 3.95 -1.84 8.88
CA LEU A 117 3.23 -2.94 8.24
C LEU A 117 3.81 -4.31 8.61
N VAL A 118 5.13 -4.50 8.47
CA VAL A 118 5.78 -5.80 8.71
C VAL A 118 5.59 -6.23 10.16
N PHE A 119 5.87 -5.34 11.10
CA PHE A 119 5.80 -5.68 12.52
C PHE A 119 4.37 -5.71 13.06
N SER A 120 3.43 -4.89 12.55
CA SER A 120 2.02 -5.04 12.92
C SER A 120 1.45 -6.37 12.44
N THR A 121 1.82 -6.79 11.23
CA THR A 121 1.37 -8.06 10.67
C THR A 121 1.85 -9.24 11.53
N SER A 122 3.12 -9.30 11.92
CA SER A 122 3.63 -10.36 12.78
C SER A 122 2.99 -10.33 14.17
N LEU A 123 2.91 -9.16 14.81
CA LEU A 123 2.37 -9.02 16.17
C LEU A 123 0.88 -9.34 16.28
N ILE A 124 0.11 -9.10 15.21
CA ILE A 124 -1.34 -9.18 15.23
C ILE A 124 -1.84 -10.48 14.62
N LEU A 125 -1.38 -10.84 13.41
CA LEU A 125 -1.90 -12.01 12.71
C LEU A 125 -1.56 -13.33 13.41
N GLU A 126 -0.36 -13.44 13.96
CA GLU A 126 0.03 -14.63 14.74
C GLU A 126 -0.90 -14.84 15.93
N ARG A 127 -1.23 -13.76 16.66
CA ARG A 127 -2.13 -13.83 17.81
C ARG A 127 -3.58 -14.11 17.42
N LEU A 128 -4.06 -13.50 16.32
CA LEU A 128 -5.40 -13.77 15.79
C LEU A 128 -5.53 -15.25 15.36
N THR A 129 -4.49 -15.79 14.76
CA THR A 129 -4.43 -17.19 14.34
C THR A 129 -4.39 -18.13 15.55
N ALA A 130 -3.54 -17.81 16.54
CA ALA A 130 -3.47 -18.59 17.79
C ALA A 130 -4.78 -18.58 18.57
N ALA A 131 -5.54 -17.48 18.50
CA ALA A 131 -6.88 -17.37 19.09
C ALA A 131 -8.01 -18.03 18.28
N GLY A 132 -7.71 -18.70 17.15
CA GLY A 132 -8.70 -19.27 16.24
C GLY A 132 -9.56 -18.23 15.50
N ARG A 133 -9.10 -16.97 15.45
CA ARG A 133 -9.80 -15.83 14.87
C ARG A 133 -9.12 -15.27 13.61
N GLY A 134 -8.45 -16.11 12.82
CA GLY A 134 -7.74 -15.72 11.61
C GLY A 134 -8.56 -14.90 10.60
N GLY A 135 -9.89 -15.06 10.59
CA GLY A 135 -10.79 -14.26 9.75
C GLY A 135 -10.77 -12.74 10.05
N LEU A 136 -10.36 -12.33 11.26
CA LEU A 136 -10.20 -10.92 11.62
C LEU A 136 -8.97 -10.26 10.97
N SER A 137 -8.14 -11.01 10.26
CA SER A 137 -7.04 -10.45 9.45
C SER A 137 -7.55 -9.48 8.37
N ALA A 138 -8.72 -9.74 7.80
CA ALA A 138 -9.36 -8.84 6.84
C ALA A 138 -9.66 -7.46 7.46
N LEU A 139 -10.08 -7.43 8.73
CA LEU A 139 -10.31 -6.18 9.48
C LEU A 139 -8.99 -5.41 9.69
N HIS A 140 -7.90 -6.10 10.01
CA HIS A 140 -6.57 -5.49 10.13
C HIS A 140 -6.17 -4.77 8.82
N PHE A 141 -6.26 -5.46 7.70
CA PHE A 141 -5.89 -4.89 6.39
C PHE A 141 -6.88 -3.85 5.86
N ALA A 142 -8.16 -3.88 6.26
CA ALA A 142 -9.11 -2.84 5.94
C ALA A 142 -8.66 -1.45 6.43
N GLY A 143 -7.74 -1.40 7.41
CA GLY A 143 -7.11 -0.19 7.89
C GLY A 143 -6.48 0.66 6.79
N VAL A 144 -5.93 0.06 5.73
CA VAL A 144 -5.37 0.82 4.59
C VAL A 144 -6.47 1.66 3.93
N GLY A 145 -7.58 1.06 3.55
CA GLY A 145 -8.72 1.76 2.93
C GLY A 145 -9.39 2.76 3.88
N CYS A 146 -9.55 2.40 5.16
CA CYS A 146 -10.08 3.32 6.17
C CYS A 146 -9.18 4.55 6.34
N GLY A 147 -7.86 4.38 6.34
CA GLY A 147 -6.90 5.47 6.44
C GLY A 147 -6.87 6.35 5.19
N ILE A 148 -7.01 5.76 3.99
CA ILE A 148 -7.18 6.50 2.73
C ILE A 148 -8.45 7.36 2.82
N SER A 149 -9.58 6.78 3.21
CA SER A 149 -10.85 7.50 3.38
C SER A 149 -10.74 8.62 4.41
N PHE A 150 -10.12 8.33 5.56
CA PHE A 150 -9.88 9.33 6.60
C PHE A 150 -9.01 10.47 6.08
N SER A 151 -7.92 10.18 5.37
CA SER A 151 -7.03 11.20 4.81
C SER A 151 -7.72 12.08 3.78
N ALA A 152 -8.61 11.50 2.96
CA ALA A 152 -9.42 12.25 2.00
C ALA A 152 -10.37 13.25 2.72
N VAL A 153 -11.08 12.78 3.73
CA VAL A 153 -11.97 13.64 4.52
C VAL A 153 -11.20 14.73 5.27
N LEU A 154 -10.05 14.36 5.89
CA LEU A 154 -9.19 15.31 6.61
C LEU A 154 -8.71 16.44 5.67
N VAL A 155 -8.20 16.08 4.50
CA VAL A 155 -7.69 17.05 3.53
C VAL A 155 -8.82 17.92 2.98
N ALA A 156 -9.97 17.33 2.62
CA ALA A 156 -11.11 18.07 2.09
C ALA A 156 -11.66 19.07 3.13
N LEU A 157 -11.78 18.66 4.41
CA LEU A 157 -12.25 19.51 5.48
C LEU A 157 -11.29 20.69 5.74
N LEU A 158 -10.01 20.43 5.83
CA LEU A 158 -9.01 21.46 6.09
C LEU A 158 -8.83 22.41 4.88
N ALA A 159 -8.96 21.89 3.67
CA ALA A 159 -8.97 22.71 2.45
C ALA A 159 -10.20 23.66 2.43
N HIS A 160 -11.35 23.20 2.90
CA HIS A 160 -12.55 24.05 3.05
C HIS A 160 -12.34 25.16 4.11
N LEU A 161 -11.45 24.91 5.08
CA LEU A 161 -11.01 25.91 6.09
C LEU A 161 -9.81 26.72 5.62
N GLU A 162 -9.51 26.73 4.32
CA GLU A 162 -8.44 27.49 3.68
C GLU A 162 -7.02 27.13 4.17
N ALA A 163 -6.83 25.91 4.72
CA ALA A 163 -5.50 25.44 5.10
C ALA A 163 -4.63 25.25 3.85
N ASP A 164 -3.40 25.76 3.92
CA ASP A 164 -2.38 25.54 2.89
C ASP A 164 -1.81 24.11 2.96
N TRP A 165 -0.99 23.74 1.99
CA TRP A 165 -0.35 22.43 1.92
C TRP A 165 0.47 22.09 3.18
N ARG A 166 1.02 23.07 3.89
CA ARG A 166 1.78 22.88 5.15
C ARG A 166 0.85 22.47 6.28
N GLY A 167 -0.28 23.17 6.41
CA GLY A 167 -1.33 22.83 7.36
C GLY A 167 -1.88 21.41 7.15
N LEU A 168 -2.05 21.00 5.89
CA LEU A 168 -2.48 19.64 5.54
C LEU A 168 -1.48 18.57 5.99
N TRP A 169 -0.18 18.80 5.82
CA TRP A 169 0.88 17.89 6.27
C TRP A 169 0.98 17.84 7.80
N LEU A 170 0.93 18.97 8.49
CA LEU A 170 0.96 19.02 9.95
C LEU A 170 -0.23 18.28 10.57
N ALA A 171 -1.43 18.50 10.05
CA ALA A 171 -2.62 17.80 10.48
C ALA A 171 -2.55 16.28 10.23
N SER A 172 -1.97 15.87 9.11
CA SER A 172 -1.74 14.46 8.80
C SER A 172 -0.76 13.80 9.78
N GLY A 173 0.32 14.51 10.15
CA GLY A 173 1.25 14.07 11.19
C GLY A 173 0.58 13.95 12.56
N ALA A 174 -0.22 14.94 12.95
CA ALA A 174 -0.98 14.93 14.21
C ALA A 174 -2.01 13.78 14.25
N ALA A 175 -2.76 13.56 13.17
CA ALA A 175 -3.68 12.44 13.06
C ALA A 175 -2.98 11.07 13.17
N THR A 176 -1.81 10.93 12.51
CA THR A 176 -0.98 9.72 12.60
C THR A 176 -0.52 9.49 14.05
N LEU A 177 -0.15 10.54 14.77
CA LEU A 177 0.23 10.46 16.19
C LEU A 177 -0.95 10.03 17.07
N CYS A 178 -2.15 10.55 16.84
CA CYS A 178 -3.35 10.11 17.55
C CYS A 178 -3.63 8.61 17.33
N PHE A 179 -3.51 8.14 16.09
CA PHE A 179 -3.72 6.72 15.78
C PHE A 179 -2.62 5.84 16.39
N LEU A 180 -1.37 6.31 16.43
CA LEU A 180 -0.28 5.62 17.13
C LEU A 180 -0.61 5.46 18.62
N LEU A 181 -1.08 6.50 19.31
CA LEU A 181 -1.39 6.43 20.74
C LEU A 181 -2.47 5.38 21.03
N VAL A 182 -3.53 5.34 20.21
CA VAL A 182 -4.59 4.34 20.35
C VAL A 182 -4.07 2.93 20.00
N ALA A 183 -3.31 2.78 18.92
CA ALA A 183 -2.71 1.50 18.52
C ALA A 183 -1.73 0.98 19.59
N ALA A 184 -0.90 1.85 20.17
CA ALA A 184 0.01 1.50 21.25
C ALA A 184 -0.72 0.98 22.49
N PHE A 185 -1.90 1.52 22.77
CA PHE A 185 -2.75 1.03 23.85
C PHE A 185 -3.39 -0.31 23.52
N LEU A 186 -3.79 -0.57 22.29
CA LEU A 186 -4.52 -1.78 21.86
C LEU A 186 -3.62 -2.96 21.52
N VAL A 187 -2.40 -2.73 21.07
CA VAL A 187 -1.44 -3.80 20.71
C VAL A 187 -0.53 -4.09 21.90
N PRO A 188 -0.63 -5.28 22.53
CA PRO A 188 0.08 -5.60 23.78
C PRO A 188 1.59 -5.80 23.57
N SER A 189 2.34 -5.68 24.68
CA SER A 189 3.81 -5.75 24.71
C SER A 189 4.36 -7.18 24.77
N GLU A 190 3.53 -8.15 25.13
CA GLU A 190 4.00 -9.52 25.34
C GLU A 190 4.40 -10.19 24.02
N PRO A 191 5.46 -11.01 24.01
CA PRO A 191 5.78 -11.87 22.88
C PRO A 191 4.57 -12.75 22.53
N SER A 192 4.33 -12.98 21.24
CA SER A 192 3.38 -14.03 20.82
C SER A 192 3.80 -15.36 21.46
N PRO A 193 2.87 -16.18 21.97
CA PRO A 193 3.21 -17.54 22.33
C PRO A 193 3.89 -18.20 21.13
N GLN A 194 5.16 -18.53 21.29
CA GLN A 194 5.85 -19.25 20.22
C GLN A 194 5.09 -20.56 20.00
N PRO A 195 4.73 -20.92 18.76
CA PRO A 195 4.29 -22.27 18.50
C PRO A 195 5.40 -23.18 19.02
N VAL A 196 5.05 -24.14 19.88
CA VAL A 196 5.97 -25.20 20.27
C VAL A 196 6.38 -25.89 18.99
N THR A 197 7.50 -25.49 18.43
CA THR A 197 8.13 -26.20 17.33
C THR A 197 8.64 -27.51 17.93
N THR A 198 7.86 -28.55 17.75
CA THR A 198 8.40 -29.91 17.81
C THR A 198 9.62 -29.91 16.90
N PRO A 199 10.80 -30.36 17.34
CA PRO A 199 11.99 -30.40 16.51
C PRO A 199 11.65 -31.18 15.25
N ALA A 200 11.48 -30.48 14.13
CA ALA A 200 11.41 -31.15 12.85
C ALA A 200 12.74 -31.82 12.66
N GLN A 201 12.73 -33.14 12.54
CA GLN A 201 13.89 -33.93 12.17
C GLN A 201 14.56 -33.23 11.00
N SER A 202 15.82 -32.87 11.21
CA SER A 202 16.67 -32.25 10.20
C SER A 202 16.94 -33.27 9.10
N SER A 203 16.06 -33.34 8.11
CA SER A 203 16.43 -33.88 6.80
C SER A 203 17.52 -32.97 6.21
N PRO A 204 18.50 -33.53 5.51
CA PRO A 204 19.55 -32.73 4.87
C PRO A 204 18.91 -31.60 4.08
N ALA A 205 19.37 -30.37 4.31
CA ALA A 205 18.82 -29.20 3.65
C ALA A 205 19.12 -29.28 2.14
N GLU A 206 18.17 -29.78 1.38
CA GLU A 206 18.15 -29.53 -0.07
C GLU A 206 18.21 -28.01 -0.28
N ALA A 207 19.07 -27.58 -1.21
CA ALA A 207 19.17 -26.18 -1.55
C ALA A 207 17.78 -25.64 -1.90
N PRO A 208 17.36 -24.49 -1.34
CA PRO A 208 16.02 -23.97 -1.55
C PRO A 208 15.76 -23.80 -3.05
N ALA A 209 14.63 -24.33 -3.53
CA ALA A 209 14.25 -24.20 -4.91
C ALA A 209 14.23 -22.74 -5.35
N SER A 210 14.89 -22.42 -6.46
CA SER A 210 15.01 -21.05 -6.97
C SER A 210 13.61 -20.42 -7.22
N PRO A 211 13.37 -19.17 -6.84
CA PRO A 211 12.16 -18.44 -7.20
C PRO A 211 12.00 -18.30 -8.72
N PHE A 212 13.10 -18.44 -9.47
CA PHE A 212 13.12 -18.44 -10.94
C PHE A 212 13.10 -19.83 -11.55
N GLY A 213 12.82 -20.88 -10.77
CA GLY A 213 12.89 -22.27 -11.19
C GLY A 213 11.80 -22.73 -12.18
N SER A 214 10.79 -21.91 -12.49
CA SER A 214 9.78 -22.24 -13.49
C SER A 214 9.29 -20.97 -14.22
N ALA A 215 8.84 -21.18 -15.48
CA ALA A 215 8.24 -20.08 -16.26
C ALA A 215 7.00 -19.49 -15.58
N SER A 216 6.24 -20.29 -14.82
CA SER A 216 5.09 -19.83 -14.04
C SER A 216 5.50 -18.82 -12.95
N ARG A 217 6.57 -19.10 -12.20
CA ARG A 217 7.10 -18.23 -11.16
C ARG A 217 7.60 -16.90 -11.74
N ILE A 218 8.35 -16.97 -12.84
CA ILE A 218 8.85 -15.78 -13.54
C ILE A 218 7.68 -14.91 -14.01
N ARG A 219 6.65 -15.51 -14.61
CA ARG A 219 5.45 -14.77 -15.06
C ARG A 219 4.72 -14.10 -13.90
N LEU A 220 4.58 -14.79 -12.76
CA LEU A 220 3.95 -14.21 -11.57
C LEU A 220 4.77 -13.02 -11.02
N ILE A 221 6.10 -13.14 -10.96
CA ILE A 221 7.01 -12.07 -10.52
C ILE A 221 6.87 -10.85 -11.45
N LEU A 222 6.89 -11.04 -12.76
CA LEU A 222 6.73 -9.97 -13.73
C LEU A 222 5.33 -9.34 -13.66
N ALA A 223 4.29 -10.16 -13.58
CA ALA A 223 2.91 -9.67 -13.44
C ALA A 223 2.71 -8.81 -12.20
N TYR A 224 3.33 -9.20 -11.08
CA TYR A 224 3.21 -8.46 -9.83
C TYR A 224 3.98 -7.13 -9.86
N GLY A 225 5.11 -7.09 -10.56
CA GLY A 225 5.83 -5.84 -10.84
C GLY A 225 5.04 -4.90 -11.75
N LEU A 226 4.44 -5.43 -12.83
CA LEU A 226 3.56 -4.66 -13.73
C LEU A 226 2.31 -4.15 -13.02
N PHE A 227 1.73 -4.94 -12.11
CA PHE A 227 0.65 -4.46 -11.23
C PHE A 227 1.13 -3.30 -10.35
N GLY A 228 2.31 -3.42 -9.73
CA GLY A 228 2.89 -2.33 -8.93
C GLY A 228 3.04 -1.03 -9.72
N PHE A 229 3.49 -1.12 -10.97
CA PHE A 229 3.60 0.01 -11.90
C PHE A 229 2.22 0.56 -12.30
N GLY A 230 1.28 -0.32 -12.63
CA GLY A 230 0.00 0.05 -13.23
C GLY A 230 -0.91 0.82 -12.29
N TYR A 231 -1.10 0.34 -11.06
CA TYR A 231 -2.03 0.99 -10.15
C TYR A 231 -1.50 2.31 -9.57
N VAL A 232 -0.18 2.37 -9.34
CA VAL A 232 0.42 3.45 -8.56
C VAL A 232 0.40 4.80 -9.28
N ILE A 233 0.42 4.82 -10.61
CA ILE A 233 0.33 6.04 -11.40
C ILE A 233 -0.99 6.76 -11.10
N THR A 234 -2.10 6.07 -11.24
CA THR A 234 -3.42 6.63 -10.92
C THR A 234 -3.54 6.92 -9.42
N ALA A 235 -3.08 6.02 -8.56
CA ALA A 235 -3.11 6.23 -7.11
C ALA A 235 -2.29 7.45 -6.65
N THR A 236 -1.32 7.91 -7.42
CA THR A 236 -0.52 9.11 -7.12
C THR A 236 -1.19 10.38 -7.66
N PHE A 237 -1.69 10.37 -8.89
CA PHE A 237 -2.05 11.60 -9.60
C PHE A 237 -3.56 11.81 -9.80
N VAL A 238 -4.43 10.91 -9.31
CA VAL A 238 -5.88 10.99 -9.58
C VAL A 238 -6.52 12.30 -9.09
N ASN A 239 -6.10 12.83 -7.94
CA ASN A 239 -6.57 14.13 -7.45
C ASN A 239 -6.04 15.29 -8.31
N THR A 240 -4.79 15.22 -8.75
CA THR A 240 -4.20 16.21 -9.67
C THR A 240 -4.91 16.20 -11.02
N ILE A 241 -5.26 15.03 -11.55
CA ILE A 241 -6.05 14.87 -12.78
C ILE A 241 -7.44 15.51 -12.61
N ALA A 242 -8.10 15.25 -11.48
CA ALA A 242 -9.41 15.84 -11.19
C ALA A 242 -9.36 17.36 -11.11
N ARG A 243 -8.38 17.93 -10.42
CA ARG A 243 -8.19 19.38 -10.26
C ARG A 243 -7.87 20.07 -11.59
N ALA A 244 -7.03 19.46 -12.42
CA ALA A 244 -6.59 20.03 -13.69
C ALA A 244 -7.70 20.08 -14.77
N ASN A 245 -8.78 19.28 -14.60
CA ASN A 245 -9.87 19.23 -15.57
C ASN A 245 -11.12 19.96 -15.03
N PRO A 246 -11.55 21.09 -15.63
CA PRO A 246 -12.71 21.84 -15.15
C PRO A 246 -13.99 21.00 -15.00
N ALA A 247 -14.20 20.00 -15.88
CA ALA A 247 -15.37 19.12 -15.83
C ALA A 247 -15.32 18.14 -14.63
N LEU A 248 -14.15 17.91 -14.03
CA LEU A 248 -13.92 16.95 -12.95
C LEU A 248 -13.63 17.61 -11.59
N GLN A 249 -13.45 18.92 -11.52
CA GLN A 249 -13.10 19.62 -10.28
C GLN A 249 -14.08 19.34 -9.13
N SER A 250 -15.37 19.18 -9.43
CA SER A 250 -16.39 18.81 -8.43
C SER A 250 -16.15 17.42 -7.82
N THR A 251 -15.36 16.56 -8.43
CA THR A 251 -15.03 15.21 -7.95
C THR A 251 -13.78 15.17 -7.11
N GLU A 252 -12.95 16.21 -7.08
CA GLU A 252 -11.63 16.20 -6.43
C GLU A 252 -11.68 15.77 -4.95
N ALA A 253 -12.62 16.33 -4.18
CA ALA A 253 -12.78 15.97 -2.77
C ALA A 253 -13.27 14.52 -2.57
N PHE A 254 -13.96 13.95 -3.55
CA PHE A 254 -14.61 12.65 -3.44
C PHE A 254 -13.79 11.51 -4.05
N VAL A 255 -12.89 11.79 -4.99
CA VAL A 255 -12.18 10.74 -5.74
C VAL A 255 -11.34 9.86 -4.82
N TRP A 256 -10.56 10.46 -3.91
CA TRP A 256 -9.72 9.69 -3.01
C TRP A 256 -10.52 9.03 -1.87
N LEU A 257 -11.62 9.65 -1.46
CA LEU A 257 -12.59 9.03 -0.55
C LEU A 257 -13.21 7.76 -1.18
N THR A 258 -13.60 7.83 -2.44
CA THR A 258 -14.15 6.68 -3.19
C THR A 258 -13.13 5.54 -3.28
N VAL A 259 -11.86 5.85 -3.60
CA VAL A 259 -10.78 4.84 -3.59
C VAL A 259 -10.69 4.17 -2.21
N GLY A 260 -10.66 4.94 -1.13
CA GLY A 260 -10.50 4.41 0.22
C GLY A 260 -11.68 3.54 0.67
N LEU A 261 -12.91 4.00 0.46
CA LEU A 261 -14.12 3.25 0.81
C LEU A 261 -14.21 1.91 0.07
N CYS A 262 -13.84 1.88 -1.22
CA CYS A 262 -13.81 0.65 -2.00
C CYS A 262 -12.63 -0.27 -1.64
N ALA A 263 -11.51 0.29 -1.19
CA ALA A 263 -10.33 -0.48 -0.77
C ALA A 263 -10.53 -1.21 0.56
N ALA A 264 -11.29 -0.64 1.48
CA ALA A 264 -11.50 -1.23 2.80
C ALA A 264 -12.04 -2.67 2.76
N PRO A 265 -13.10 -3.03 2.01
CA PRO A 265 -13.60 -4.39 1.90
C PRO A 265 -12.85 -5.25 0.86
N SER A 266 -11.94 -4.69 0.07
CA SER A 266 -11.35 -5.31 -1.12
C SER A 266 -10.77 -6.70 -0.86
N ILE A 267 -9.91 -6.87 0.14
CA ILE A 267 -9.30 -8.17 0.47
C ILE A 267 -10.36 -9.23 0.81
N TYR A 268 -11.37 -8.86 1.60
CA TYR A 268 -12.44 -9.77 1.97
C TYR A 268 -13.24 -10.25 0.74
N VAL A 269 -13.59 -9.31 -0.14
CA VAL A 269 -14.32 -9.62 -1.38
C VAL A 269 -13.50 -10.51 -2.30
N TRP A 270 -12.24 -10.16 -2.55
CA TRP A 270 -11.38 -10.92 -3.45
C TRP A 270 -11.00 -12.30 -2.92
N ASN A 271 -10.85 -12.46 -1.61
CA ASN A 271 -10.67 -13.78 -1.00
C ASN A 271 -11.88 -14.69 -1.25
N ARG A 272 -13.11 -14.15 -1.20
CA ARG A 272 -14.33 -14.91 -1.52
C ARG A 272 -14.43 -15.26 -3.01
N ILE A 273 -14.05 -14.34 -3.89
CA ILE A 273 -14.00 -14.58 -5.32
C ILE A 273 -12.95 -15.67 -5.63
N ALA A 274 -11.76 -15.56 -5.07
CA ALA A 274 -10.69 -16.53 -5.26
C ALA A 274 -11.04 -17.93 -4.71
N ALA A 275 -11.81 -18.01 -3.64
CA ALA A 275 -12.29 -19.30 -3.12
C ALA A 275 -13.18 -20.06 -4.11
N ARG A 276 -13.86 -19.35 -5.02
CA ARG A 276 -14.75 -19.93 -6.04
C ARG A 276 -14.04 -20.23 -7.36
N MET A 277 -13.18 -19.33 -7.83
CA MET A 277 -12.59 -19.42 -9.16
C MET A 277 -11.07 -19.68 -9.19
N GLY A 278 -10.44 -19.71 -8.02
CA GLY A 278 -9.00 -19.86 -7.84
C GLY A 278 -8.26 -18.52 -7.84
N THR A 279 -7.06 -18.50 -7.20
CA THR A 279 -6.25 -17.30 -6.99
C THR A 279 -5.77 -16.68 -8.29
N ARG A 280 -5.33 -17.47 -9.27
CA ARG A 280 -4.84 -16.96 -10.58
C ARG A 280 -5.93 -16.26 -11.37
N LYS A 281 -7.10 -16.89 -11.51
CA LYS A 281 -8.24 -16.30 -12.23
C LYS A 281 -8.75 -15.05 -11.50
N GLY A 282 -8.78 -15.09 -10.16
CA GLY A 282 -9.13 -13.93 -9.32
C GLY A 282 -8.16 -12.77 -9.53
N PHE A 283 -6.85 -13.03 -9.51
CA PHE A 283 -5.81 -12.03 -9.78
C PHE A 283 -5.97 -11.40 -11.18
N ALA A 284 -6.14 -12.23 -12.21
CA ALA A 284 -6.30 -11.74 -13.58
C ALA A 284 -7.57 -10.90 -13.75
N LEU A 285 -8.71 -11.35 -13.20
CA LEU A 285 -9.96 -10.60 -13.23
C LEU A 285 -9.81 -9.24 -12.52
N ALA A 286 -9.15 -9.22 -11.35
CA ALA A 286 -8.91 -7.99 -10.62
C ALA A 286 -8.02 -7.04 -11.41
N CYS A 287 -6.96 -7.52 -12.06
CA CYS A 287 -6.11 -6.70 -12.93
C CYS A 287 -6.87 -6.10 -14.13
N VAL A 288 -7.77 -6.87 -14.74
CA VAL A 288 -8.59 -6.37 -15.87
C VAL A 288 -9.56 -5.28 -15.39
N LEU A 289 -10.21 -5.48 -14.25
CA LEU A 289 -11.10 -4.47 -13.67
C LEU A 289 -10.34 -3.22 -13.26
N GLU A 290 -9.14 -3.38 -12.70
CA GLU A 290 -8.28 -2.25 -12.35
C GLU A 290 -7.79 -1.50 -13.59
N ALA A 291 -7.41 -2.22 -14.66
CA ALA A 291 -7.06 -1.62 -15.95
C ALA A 291 -8.21 -0.78 -16.53
N ALA A 292 -9.44 -1.30 -16.45
CA ALA A 292 -10.63 -0.54 -16.85
C ALA A 292 -10.82 0.72 -16.00
N GLY A 293 -10.63 0.60 -14.66
CA GLY A 293 -10.70 1.73 -13.73
C GLY A 293 -9.66 2.80 -14.05
N VAL A 294 -8.39 2.40 -14.23
CA VAL A 294 -7.29 3.30 -14.61
C VAL A 294 -7.55 3.97 -15.96
N ALA A 295 -8.02 3.22 -16.96
CA ALA A 295 -8.35 3.78 -18.26
C ALA A 295 -9.51 4.80 -18.17
N LEU A 296 -10.56 4.51 -17.40
CA LEU A 296 -11.67 5.44 -17.18
C LEU A 296 -11.21 6.74 -16.52
N THR A 297 -10.32 6.68 -15.52
CA THR A 297 -9.75 7.89 -14.90
C THR A 297 -8.84 8.68 -15.84
N ALA A 298 -8.30 8.04 -16.87
CA ALA A 298 -7.42 8.68 -17.84
C ALA A 298 -8.17 9.42 -18.96
N VAL A 299 -9.33 8.90 -19.39
CA VAL A 299 -10.01 9.40 -20.61
C VAL A 299 -11.36 10.05 -20.35
N SER A 300 -11.99 9.78 -19.19
CA SER A 300 -13.34 10.30 -18.95
C SER A 300 -13.33 11.74 -18.47
N THR A 301 -14.20 12.54 -19.06
CA THR A 301 -14.56 13.89 -18.60
C THR A 301 -15.90 13.92 -17.86
N ALA A 302 -16.60 12.79 -17.79
CA ALA A 302 -17.86 12.66 -17.05
C ALA A 302 -17.57 12.32 -15.57
N PRO A 303 -18.01 13.16 -14.61
CA PRO A 303 -17.75 12.96 -13.18
C PRO A 303 -18.11 11.57 -12.66
N GLY A 304 -19.27 11.04 -13.06
CA GLY A 304 -19.72 9.71 -12.61
C GLY A 304 -18.82 8.57 -13.11
N LEU A 305 -18.37 8.61 -14.36
CA LEU A 305 -17.45 7.61 -14.92
C LEU A 305 -16.05 7.72 -14.33
N PHE A 306 -15.58 8.93 -14.05
CA PHE A 306 -14.32 9.17 -13.39
C PHE A 306 -14.31 8.58 -11.96
N LEU A 307 -15.36 8.85 -11.16
CA LEU A 307 -15.53 8.27 -9.82
C LEU A 307 -15.72 6.75 -9.87
N PHE A 308 -16.40 6.23 -10.89
CA PHE A 308 -16.51 4.77 -11.07
C PHE A 308 -15.15 4.14 -11.37
N GLY A 309 -14.30 4.79 -12.19
CA GLY A 309 -12.92 4.37 -12.41
C GLY A 309 -12.11 4.35 -11.10
N ALA A 310 -12.24 5.38 -10.28
CA ALA A 310 -11.60 5.44 -8.96
C ALA A 310 -12.12 4.35 -8.01
N ALA A 311 -13.42 4.04 -8.06
CA ALA A 311 -14.00 2.93 -7.29
C ALA A 311 -13.42 1.57 -7.70
N LEU A 312 -13.24 1.32 -9.00
CA LEU A 312 -12.60 0.10 -9.50
C LEU A 312 -11.15 0.00 -9.01
N LEU A 313 -10.37 1.08 -9.08
CA LEU A 313 -9.01 1.13 -8.54
C LEU A 313 -9.00 0.74 -7.05
N GLY A 314 -9.84 1.38 -6.24
CA GLY A 314 -9.95 1.07 -4.80
C GLY A 314 -10.37 -0.37 -4.55
N ALA A 315 -11.38 -0.86 -5.26
CA ALA A 315 -11.93 -2.20 -5.07
C ALA A 315 -10.94 -3.32 -5.45
N THR A 316 -9.89 -3.05 -6.21
CA THR A 316 -9.02 -4.08 -6.79
C THR A 316 -7.61 -4.11 -6.21
N PHE A 317 -6.94 -2.98 -6.00
CA PHE A 317 -5.51 -2.96 -5.72
C PHE A 317 -5.10 -3.75 -4.46
N MET A 318 -5.88 -3.67 -3.37
CA MET A 318 -5.61 -4.47 -2.16
C MET A 318 -5.89 -5.96 -2.39
N GLY A 319 -6.90 -6.26 -3.19
CA GLY A 319 -7.24 -7.63 -3.59
C GLY A 319 -6.13 -8.27 -4.42
N ILE A 320 -5.62 -7.58 -5.44
CA ILE A 320 -4.51 -8.07 -6.28
C ILE A 320 -3.26 -8.29 -5.43
N THR A 321 -2.96 -7.35 -4.52
CA THR A 321 -1.84 -7.52 -3.57
C THR A 321 -1.97 -8.82 -2.78
N ALA A 322 -3.13 -9.08 -2.19
CA ALA A 322 -3.35 -10.29 -1.40
C ALA A 322 -3.30 -11.57 -2.25
N LEU A 323 -3.97 -11.57 -3.42
CA LEU A 323 -4.03 -12.73 -4.31
C LEU A 323 -2.66 -13.10 -4.89
N GLY A 324 -1.83 -12.11 -5.24
CA GLY A 324 -0.46 -12.34 -5.70
C GLY A 324 0.40 -13.02 -4.64
N LEU A 325 0.34 -12.56 -3.39
CA LEU A 325 1.06 -13.18 -2.27
C LEU A 325 0.54 -14.60 -1.96
N MET A 326 -0.78 -14.83 -2.07
CA MET A 326 -1.38 -16.16 -1.90
C MET A 326 -0.91 -17.12 -2.99
N GLU A 327 -0.92 -16.69 -4.25
CA GLU A 327 -0.47 -17.51 -5.37
C GLU A 327 1.04 -17.80 -5.28
N ALA A 328 1.85 -16.82 -4.90
CA ALA A 328 3.29 -17.02 -4.69
C ALA A 328 3.58 -18.11 -3.64
N ARG A 329 2.86 -18.08 -2.51
CA ARG A 329 2.97 -19.14 -1.49
C ARG A 329 2.56 -20.50 -2.03
N ARG A 330 1.49 -20.56 -2.82
CA ARG A 330 0.99 -21.79 -3.42
C ARG A 330 2.00 -22.42 -4.39
N GLU A 331 2.62 -21.60 -5.24
CA GLU A 331 3.60 -22.03 -6.26
C GLU A 331 4.83 -22.74 -5.66
N VAL A 332 5.23 -22.37 -4.45
CA VAL A 332 6.40 -22.92 -3.78
C VAL A 332 6.08 -23.66 -2.49
N SER A 333 4.80 -24.02 -2.28
CA SER A 333 4.36 -24.67 -1.03
C SER A 333 5.04 -26.01 -0.76
N ARG A 334 5.44 -26.72 -1.82
CA ARG A 334 6.14 -28.02 -1.74
C ARG A 334 7.65 -27.89 -1.54
N ASP A 335 8.22 -26.71 -1.79
CA ASP A 335 9.66 -26.46 -1.76
C ASP A 335 10.15 -26.02 -0.37
N GLY A 336 9.24 -26.00 0.62
CA GLY A 336 9.53 -25.72 2.02
C GLY A 336 9.51 -24.22 2.41
N PRO A 337 9.65 -23.94 3.72
CA PRO A 337 9.49 -22.57 4.25
C PRO A 337 10.53 -21.56 3.76
N ALA A 338 11.73 -22.01 3.40
CA ALA A 338 12.80 -21.15 2.88
C ALA A 338 12.43 -20.62 1.48
N ALA A 339 11.94 -21.49 0.60
CA ALA A 339 11.48 -21.12 -0.74
C ALA A 339 10.29 -20.16 -0.69
N ILE A 340 9.34 -20.37 0.23
CA ILE A 340 8.22 -19.46 0.43
C ILE A 340 8.72 -18.05 0.79
N ARG A 341 9.63 -17.92 1.75
CA ARG A 341 10.18 -16.62 2.14
C ARG A 341 10.91 -15.93 0.99
N GLN A 342 11.73 -16.69 0.25
CA GLN A 342 12.49 -16.16 -0.89
C GLN A 342 11.55 -15.71 -2.01
N MET A 343 10.51 -16.48 -2.34
CA MET A 343 9.53 -16.12 -3.36
C MET A 343 8.75 -14.85 -2.98
N LEU A 344 8.32 -14.74 -1.72
CA LEU A 344 7.63 -13.54 -1.24
C LEU A 344 8.54 -12.30 -1.25
N ALA A 345 9.82 -12.45 -0.91
CA ALA A 345 10.79 -11.35 -0.97
C ALA A 345 11.01 -10.87 -2.42
N VAL A 346 11.20 -11.78 -3.38
CA VAL A 346 11.36 -11.44 -4.79
C VAL A 346 10.10 -10.80 -5.36
N LEU A 347 8.92 -11.32 -4.99
CA LEU A 347 7.65 -10.74 -5.42
C LEU A 347 7.48 -9.32 -4.87
N THR A 348 7.78 -9.10 -3.60
CA THR A 348 7.75 -7.78 -2.97
C THR A 348 8.75 -6.82 -3.62
N ALA A 349 9.95 -7.31 -3.98
CA ALA A 349 10.94 -6.51 -4.68
C ALA A 349 10.47 -6.09 -6.07
N SER A 350 9.92 -7.02 -6.85
CA SER A 350 9.35 -6.72 -8.17
C SER A 350 8.23 -5.69 -8.10
N PHE A 351 7.31 -5.85 -7.16
CA PHE A 351 6.24 -4.89 -6.88
C PHE A 351 6.78 -3.51 -6.50
N GLY A 352 7.76 -3.46 -5.59
CA GLY A 352 8.39 -2.21 -5.16
C GLY A 352 9.09 -1.48 -6.30
N VAL A 353 9.77 -2.21 -7.21
CA VAL A 353 10.38 -1.64 -8.43
C VAL A 353 9.30 -1.03 -9.33
N GLY A 354 8.19 -1.74 -9.55
CA GLY A 354 7.06 -1.21 -10.31
C GLY A 354 6.50 0.07 -9.70
N GLN A 355 6.26 0.08 -8.39
CA GLN A 355 5.77 1.26 -7.67
C GLN A 355 6.74 2.45 -7.71
N MET A 356 8.03 2.20 -7.63
CA MET A 356 9.05 3.24 -7.71
C MET A 356 9.11 3.84 -9.12
N ALA A 357 9.05 3.00 -10.16
CA ALA A 357 9.14 3.44 -11.53
C ALA A 357 7.88 4.21 -12.00
N GLY A 358 6.69 3.81 -11.52
CA GLY A 358 5.42 4.35 -12.02
C GLY A 358 5.29 5.86 -11.91
N PRO A 359 5.35 6.48 -10.72
CA PRO A 359 5.18 7.92 -10.57
C PRO A 359 6.27 8.74 -11.25
N TRP A 360 7.53 8.25 -11.24
CA TRP A 360 8.63 8.89 -11.95
C TRP A 360 8.38 8.92 -13.46
N VAL A 361 8.03 7.77 -14.06
CA VAL A 361 7.70 7.69 -15.49
C VAL A 361 6.50 8.59 -15.83
N ALA A 362 5.46 8.60 -14.98
CA ALA A 362 4.29 9.44 -15.21
C ALA A 362 4.61 10.93 -15.16
N GLY A 363 5.47 11.37 -14.24
CA GLY A 363 5.96 12.73 -14.17
C GLY A 363 6.74 13.13 -15.40
N GLN A 364 7.69 12.30 -15.86
CA GLN A 364 8.48 12.54 -17.07
C GLN A 364 7.58 12.57 -18.33
N MET A 365 6.63 11.65 -18.45
CA MET A 365 5.69 11.65 -19.58
C MET A 365 4.80 12.88 -19.57
N HIS A 366 4.35 13.34 -18.40
CA HIS A 366 3.58 14.57 -18.28
C HIS A 366 4.41 15.79 -18.71
N HIS A 367 5.67 15.86 -18.32
CA HIS A 367 6.58 16.94 -18.76
C HIS A 367 6.71 16.99 -20.29
N LEU A 368 6.71 15.83 -20.97
CA LEU A 368 6.84 15.73 -22.41
C LEU A 368 5.51 15.96 -23.18
N THR A 369 4.37 15.56 -22.60
CA THR A 369 3.07 15.51 -23.29
C THR A 369 2.05 16.54 -22.80
N GLY A 370 2.32 17.18 -21.66
CA GLY A 370 1.38 18.08 -20.98
C GLY A 370 0.18 17.38 -20.32
N SER A 371 0.17 16.02 -20.24
CA SER A 371 -0.98 15.28 -19.74
C SER A 371 -0.57 13.96 -19.09
N PHE A 372 -1.34 13.54 -18.08
CA PHE A 372 -1.22 12.19 -17.48
C PHE A 372 -1.91 11.09 -18.29
N THR A 373 -2.62 11.41 -19.37
CA THR A 373 -3.40 10.42 -20.13
C THR A 373 -2.53 9.29 -20.69
N ALA A 374 -1.40 9.63 -21.32
CA ALA A 374 -0.51 8.63 -21.92
C ALA A 374 0.09 7.69 -20.88
N SER A 375 0.56 8.22 -19.74
CA SER A 375 1.12 7.41 -18.65
C SER A 375 0.06 6.52 -17.98
N SER A 376 -1.16 7.02 -17.79
CA SER A 376 -2.28 6.24 -17.25
C SER A 376 -2.74 5.14 -18.21
N LEU A 377 -2.76 5.39 -19.54
CA LEU A 377 -3.05 4.33 -20.52
C LEU A 377 -1.94 3.27 -20.58
N ALA A 378 -0.67 3.67 -20.47
CA ALA A 378 0.44 2.72 -20.32
C ALA A 378 0.31 1.87 -19.04
N ALA A 379 -0.15 2.48 -17.94
CA ALA A 379 -0.47 1.78 -16.70
C ALA A 379 -1.60 0.75 -16.87
N ALA A 380 -2.68 1.13 -17.55
CA ALA A 380 -3.78 0.22 -17.88
C ALA A 380 -3.30 -0.96 -18.76
N ALA A 381 -2.47 -0.69 -19.76
CA ALA A 381 -1.87 -1.72 -20.61
C ALA A 381 -0.98 -2.67 -19.81
N ALA A 382 -0.16 -2.17 -18.88
CA ALA A 382 0.65 -2.98 -17.98
C ALA A 382 -0.20 -3.93 -17.12
N LEU A 383 -1.35 -3.48 -16.62
CA LEU A 383 -2.31 -4.32 -15.86
C LEU A 383 -2.94 -5.42 -16.74
N VAL A 384 -3.27 -5.11 -17.99
CA VAL A 384 -3.76 -6.12 -18.94
C VAL A 384 -2.69 -7.18 -19.22
N VAL A 385 -1.42 -6.75 -19.41
CA VAL A 385 -0.30 -7.68 -19.59
C VAL A 385 -0.08 -8.52 -18.33
N ALA A 386 -0.18 -7.92 -17.13
CA ALA A 386 -0.10 -8.65 -15.86
C ALA A 386 -1.18 -9.74 -15.76
N ALA A 387 -2.42 -9.44 -16.13
CA ALA A 387 -3.51 -10.42 -16.19
C ALA A 387 -3.19 -11.58 -17.15
N ALA A 388 -2.73 -11.26 -18.36
CA ALA A 388 -2.40 -12.28 -19.38
C ALA A 388 -1.23 -13.18 -18.96
N LEU A 389 -0.22 -12.66 -18.27
CA LEU A 389 0.92 -13.44 -17.77
C LEU A 389 0.53 -14.47 -16.72
N VAL A 390 -0.46 -14.18 -15.87
CA VAL A 390 -0.85 -15.08 -14.78
C VAL A 390 -1.80 -16.16 -15.25
N VAL A 391 -2.62 -15.92 -16.28
CA VAL A 391 -3.55 -16.93 -16.81
C VAL A 391 -2.85 -18.00 -17.63
N ARG A 392 -1.77 -17.66 -18.32
CA ARG A 392 -0.92 -18.61 -19.08
C ARG A 392 -0.09 -19.48 -18.14
#